data_5020e6c939160accc64a1d10eaf3a60f
#
_entry.id   5020e6c939160accc64a1d10eaf3a60f
#
_cell.length_a   1.000
_cell.length_b   1.000
_cell.length_c   1.000
_cell.angle_alpha   90.00
_cell.angle_beta   90.00
_cell.angle_gamma   90.00
#
_symmetry.space_group_name_H-M   'P 1'
#
loop_
_entity.id
_entity.type
_entity.pdbx_description
1 polymer ?
#
loop_
_entity_poly.entity_id
_entity_poly.type
_entity_poly.pdbx_seq_one_letter_code
_entity_poly.pdbx_strand_id
1 'polypeptide(L)'
;AGVLRLLKKTNIFVKLSPIEKARIVRLLKESGNVVGYMGDGINDAPSLTNSDVGISVDTAVDIAKESADIILLEKDLHVLLDGVTEGRRTFGNLMKYIKMATSFNFGEVLSVIVASVALPFLPETPIQLLVEGLLYDFGQLTLPFDNVDEEYLQKPRTFSLKSLKNFMLFMGPLSSAFDLIVFACLWFVFKLRDPALFQTIWFTYSIVSNLLGMHIIRTAKIPFIQSHAHKMVYFSSIALCI
;
A
#
# COMPACT_ATOMS: atom_id res chain seq x y z
N ALA A 1 24.18 -15.46 23.53
CA ALA A 1 24.18 -14.08 24.11
C ALA A 1 25.35 -13.24 23.64
N GLY A 2 26.61 -13.77 23.58
CA GLY A 2 27.80 -13.02 23.21
C GLY A 2 27.81 -12.49 21.76
N VAL A 3 27.46 -13.32 20.78
CA VAL A 3 27.45 -12.95 19.35
C VAL A 3 26.43 -11.87 19.04
N LEU A 4 25.22 -11.94 19.62
CA LEU A 4 24.19 -10.90 19.44
C LEU A 4 24.64 -9.53 19.97
N ARG A 5 25.47 -9.51 21.02
CA ARG A 5 26.02 -8.26 21.54
C ARG A 5 27.06 -7.64 20.61
N LEU A 6 27.83 -8.51 19.94
CA LEU A 6 28.81 -8.10 18.94
C LEU A 6 28.12 -7.58 17.67
N LEU A 7 27.05 -8.24 17.18
CA LEU A 7 26.29 -7.82 16.00
C LEU A 7 25.73 -6.39 16.11
N LYS A 8 25.38 -5.96 17.34
CA LYS A 8 24.90 -4.58 17.58
C LYS A 8 26.00 -3.50 17.51
N LYS A 9 27.27 -3.90 17.58
CA LYS A 9 28.41 -2.98 17.65
C LYS A 9 29.38 -3.11 16.49
N THR A 10 29.24 -4.12 15.64
CA THR A 10 30.19 -4.45 14.59
C THR A 10 29.52 -4.44 13.25
N ASN A 11 30.04 -3.64 12.32
CA ASN A 11 29.52 -3.53 10.96
C ASN A 11 30.38 -4.31 9.95
N ILE A 12 31.60 -4.71 10.32
CA ILE A 12 32.53 -5.40 9.42
C ILE A 12 32.92 -6.74 10.05
N PHE A 13 32.69 -7.81 9.31
CA PHE A 13 33.05 -9.18 9.70
C PHE A 13 33.99 -9.75 8.62
N VAL A 14 35.14 -10.25 9.03
CA VAL A 14 36.16 -10.75 8.12
C VAL A 14 36.53 -12.20 8.46
N LYS A 15 37.01 -12.93 7.45
CA LYS A 15 37.49 -14.32 7.58
C LYS A 15 36.43 -15.29 8.12
N LEU A 16 35.17 -15.10 7.70
CA LEU A 16 34.08 -15.97 8.08
C LEU A 16 33.99 -17.17 7.11
N SER A 17 33.75 -18.34 7.68
CA SER A 17 33.34 -19.52 6.92
C SER A 17 31.89 -19.37 6.42
N PRO A 18 31.46 -20.14 5.39
CA PRO A 18 30.08 -20.10 4.91
C PRO A 18 29.04 -20.34 6.00
N ILE A 19 29.32 -21.25 6.93
CA ILE A 19 28.44 -21.56 8.06
C ILE A 19 28.32 -20.38 9.02
N GLU A 20 29.41 -19.68 9.28
CA GLU A 20 29.41 -18.49 10.15
C GLU A 20 28.66 -17.32 9.51
N LYS A 21 28.82 -17.10 8.19
CA LYS A 21 28.02 -16.11 7.46
C LYS A 21 26.53 -16.39 7.58
N ALA A 22 26.08 -17.61 7.30
CA ALA A 22 24.69 -18.03 7.43
C ALA A 22 24.17 -17.90 8.87
N ARG A 23 25.03 -18.18 9.89
CA ARG A 23 24.70 -17.98 11.28
C ARG A 23 24.46 -16.51 11.64
N ILE A 24 25.28 -15.61 11.12
CA ILE A 24 25.11 -14.16 11.32
C ILE A 24 23.79 -13.68 10.73
N VAL A 25 23.49 -14.09 9.50
CA VAL A 25 22.21 -13.78 8.84
C VAL A 25 21.03 -14.23 9.70
N ARG A 26 21.05 -15.49 10.19
CA ARG A 26 20.00 -16.01 11.06
C ARG A 26 19.86 -15.22 12.35
N LEU A 27 20.96 -14.90 13.03
CA LEU A 27 20.93 -14.14 14.27
C LEU A 27 20.42 -12.71 14.09
N LEU A 28 20.68 -12.08 12.95
CA LEU A 28 20.12 -10.78 12.60
C LEU A 28 18.60 -10.87 12.42
N LYS A 29 18.11 -11.90 11.72
CA LYS A 29 16.66 -12.17 11.57
C LYS A 29 15.99 -12.45 12.92
N GLU A 30 16.58 -13.31 13.75
CA GLU A 30 16.09 -13.61 15.11
C GLU A 30 16.04 -12.37 16.01
N SER A 31 16.85 -11.36 15.70
CA SER A 31 16.84 -10.05 16.37
C SER A 31 15.74 -9.10 15.88
N GLY A 32 14.87 -9.55 14.97
CA GLY A 32 13.74 -8.78 14.43
C GLY A 32 14.09 -7.88 13.27
N ASN A 33 15.26 -8.09 12.62
CA ASN A 33 15.61 -7.35 11.40
C ASN A 33 15.12 -8.10 10.16
N VAL A 34 14.82 -7.36 9.10
CA VAL A 34 14.70 -7.87 7.73
C VAL A 34 16.09 -7.81 7.11
N VAL A 35 16.61 -8.95 6.68
CA VAL A 35 18.00 -9.10 6.24
C VAL A 35 18.08 -9.40 4.74
N GLY A 36 18.62 -8.48 3.97
CA GLY A 36 19.13 -8.75 2.63
C GLY A 36 20.56 -9.25 2.69
N TYR A 37 20.89 -10.30 1.94
CA TYR A 37 22.24 -10.81 1.80
C TYR A 37 22.67 -10.81 0.34
N MET A 38 23.81 -10.25 0.06
CA MET A 38 24.38 -10.23 -1.30
C MET A 38 25.61 -11.13 -1.38
N GLY A 39 25.64 -12.01 -2.39
CA GLY A 39 26.75 -12.93 -2.60
C GLY A 39 26.84 -13.40 -4.06
N ASP A 40 28.07 -13.71 -4.51
CA ASP A 40 28.35 -14.11 -5.89
C ASP A 40 29.04 -15.49 -6.01
N GLY A 41 29.40 -16.10 -4.88
CA GLY A 41 30.15 -17.35 -4.83
C GLY A 41 29.35 -18.55 -4.30
N ILE A 42 29.87 -19.76 -4.54
CA ILE A 42 29.32 -21.03 -4.02
C ILE A 42 29.16 -20.99 -2.50
N ASN A 43 30.09 -20.35 -1.83
CA ASN A 43 30.13 -20.24 -0.36
C ASN A 43 29.05 -19.34 0.21
N ASP A 44 28.37 -18.57 -0.62
CA ASP A 44 27.31 -17.63 -0.20
C ASP A 44 25.90 -18.23 -0.30
N ALA A 45 25.73 -19.34 -1.02
CA ALA A 45 24.44 -20.00 -1.21
C ALA A 45 23.67 -20.26 0.11
N PRO A 46 24.30 -20.76 1.20
CA PRO A 46 23.58 -20.93 2.47
C PRO A 46 23.13 -19.63 3.09
N SER A 47 23.87 -18.54 2.89
CA SER A 47 23.50 -17.21 3.43
C SER A 47 22.42 -16.56 2.59
N LEU A 48 22.46 -16.70 1.26
CA LEU A 48 21.42 -16.26 0.33
C LEU A 48 20.09 -16.89 0.70
N THR A 49 20.03 -18.23 0.81
CA THR A 49 18.81 -18.96 1.15
C THR A 49 18.28 -18.66 2.56
N ASN A 50 19.14 -18.35 3.53
CA ASN A 50 18.73 -18.04 4.91
C ASN A 50 18.33 -16.57 5.10
N SER A 51 18.63 -15.67 4.18
CA SER A 51 18.22 -14.26 4.24
C SER A 51 16.71 -14.08 4.00
N ASP A 52 16.17 -12.90 4.24
CA ASP A 52 14.80 -12.56 3.84
C ASP A 52 14.76 -12.19 2.36
N VAL A 53 15.87 -11.66 1.82
CA VAL A 53 16.06 -11.39 0.40
C VAL A 53 17.49 -11.75 0.03
N GLY A 54 17.65 -12.81 -0.73
CA GLY A 54 18.93 -13.20 -1.35
C GLY A 54 19.17 -12.41 -2.63
N ILE A 55 20.35 -11.79 -2.75
CA ILE A 55 20.71 -10.96 -3.90
C ILE A 55 22.01 -11.49 -4.52
N SER A 56 22.01 -11.72 -5.82
CA SER A 56 23.22 -12.08 -6.55
C SER A 56 23.43 -11.16 -7.75
N VAL A 57 24.50 -11.37 -8.49
CA VAL A 57 24.83 -10.61 -9.69
C VAL A 57 24.83 -11.53 -10.92
N ASP A 58 24.63 -10.98 -12.10
CA ASP A 58 24.61 -11.76 -13.34
C ASP A 58 25.89 -12.54 -13.60
N THR A 59 27.02 -12.01 -13.17
CA THR A 59 28.35 -12.65 -13.29
C THR A 59 28.65 -13.70 -12.20
N ALA A 60 27.71 -13.95 -11.28
CA ALA A 60 27.87 -14.92 -10.21
C ALA A 60 27.84 -16.36 -10.74
N VAL A 61 28.33 -17.29 -9.92
CA VAL A 61 28.22 -18.73 -10.19
C VAL A 61 26.75 -19.18 -10.15
N ASP A 62 26.41 -20.21 -10.94
CA ASP A 62 25.02 -20.64 -11.10
C ASP A 62 24.32 -20.97 -9.77
N ILE A 63 25.01 -21.65 -8.87
CA ILE A 63 24.45 -22.02 -7.56
C ILE A 63 24.11 -20.77 -6.69
N ALA A 64 24.86 -19.68 -6.84
CA ALA A 64 24.55 -18.43 -6.15
C ALA A 64 23.32 -17.74 -6.77
N LYS A 65 23.22 -17.77 -8.12
CA LYS A 65 22.03 -17.25 -8.82
C LYS A 65 20.77 -18.04 -8.49
N GLU A 66 20.84 -19.37 -8.45
CA GLU A 66 19.71 -20.23 -8.09
C GLU A 66 19.26 -20.06 -6.63
N SER A 67 20.18 -19.64 -5.75
CA SER A 67 19.92 -19.40 -4.33
C SER A 67 19.43 -17.98 -4.04
N ALA A 68 19.42 -17.09 -5.02
CA ALA A 68 19.07 -15.69 -4.88
C ALA A 68 17.62 -15.43 -5.32
N ASP A 69 16.93 -14.51 -4.65
CA ASP A 69 15.61 -14.02 -5.05
C ASP A 69 15.70 -12.94 -6.12
N ILE A 70 16.81 -12.18 -6.14
CA ILE A 70 17.05 -11.07 -7.06
C ILE A 70 18.44 -11.21 -7.69
N ILE A 71 18.51 -11.01 -9.00
CA ILE A 71 19.78 -10.95 -9.73
C ILE A 71 19.97 -9.52 -10.26
N LEU A 72 21.04 -8.87 -9.83
CA LEU A 72 21.45 -7.57 -10.37
C LEU A 72 22.16 -7.78 -11.71
N LEU A 73 21.67 -7.12 -12.76
CA LEU A 73 22.27 -7.21 -14.09
C LEU A 73 23.58 -6.43 -14.19
N GLU A 74 23.78 -5.44 -13.32
CA GLU A 74 24.98 -4.65 -13.21
C GLU A 74 25.63 -4.87 -11.83
N LYS A 75 26.94 -5.06 -11.80
CA LYS A 75 27.70 -5.24 -10.55
C LYS A 75 28.03 -3.88 -9.94
N ASP A 76 26.96 -3.14 -9.56
CA ASP A 76 27.06 -1.83 -8.93
C ASP A 76 26.19 -1.77 -7.68
N LEU A 77 26.76 -1.32 -6.56
CA LEU A 77 26.04 -1.13 -5.30
C LEU A 77 25.01 0.02 -5.35
N HIS A 78 25.18 0.96 -6.29
CA HIS A 78 24.17 2.01 -6.50
C HIS A 78 22.85 1.40 -7.02
N VAL A 79 22.91 0.42 -7.91
CA VAL A 79 21.74 -0.31 -8.39
C VAL A 79 20.99 -0.99 -7.24
N LEU A 80 21.72 -1.54 -6.26
CA LEU A 80 21.11 -2.11 -5.05
C LEU A 80 20.41 -1.04 -4.21
N LEU A 81 21.02 0.13 -4.03
CA LEU A 81 20.43 1.23 -3.27
C LEU A 81 19.16 1.75 -3.95
N ASP A 82 19.20 1.91 -5.26
CA ASP A 82 18.03 2.29 -6.06
C ASP A 82 16.92 1.24 -5.96
N GLY A 83 17.27 -0.05 -6.03
CA GLY A 83 16.32 -1.16 -5.82
C GLY A 83 15.66 -1.14 -4.45
N VAL A 84 16.41 -0.86 -3.39
CA VAL A 84 15.84 -0.71 -2.03
C VAL A 84 14.88 0.48 -1.95
N THR A 85 15.23 1.60 -2.58
CA THR A 85 14.40 2.81 -2.59
C THR A 85 13.12 2.56 -3.39
N GLU A 86 13.23 1.91 -4.55
CA GLU A 86 12.08 1.57 -5.38
C GLU A 86 11.16 0.54 -4.69
N GLY A 87 11.73 -0.46 -4.02
CA GLY A 87 10.98 -1.41 -3.20
C GLY A 87 10.18 -0.70 -2.08
N ARG A 88 10.77 0.30 -1.42
CA ARG A 88 10.05 1.11 -0.42
C ARG A 88 8.93 1.95 -1.05
N ARG A 89 9.14 2.47 -2.26
CA ARG A 89 8.13 3.22 -3.02
C ARG A 89 6.96 2.31 -3.40
N THR A 90 7.26 1.15 -3.97
CA THR A 90 6.25 0.13 -4.33
C THR A 90 5.44 -0.30 -3.11
N PHE A 91 6.10 -0.60 -1.99
CA PHE A 91 5.42 -0.94 -0.74
C PHE A 91 4.55 0.22 -0.23
N GLY A 92 5.02 1.46 -0.34
CA GLY A 92 4.25 2.65 0.00
C GLY A 92 2.96 2.76 -0.80
N ASN A 93 3.05 2.59 -2.12
CA ASN A 93 1.90 2.64 -3.01
C ASN A 93 0.94 1.46 -2.79
N LEU A 94 1.46 0.25 -2.54
CA LEU A 94 0.65 -0.90 -2.14
C LEU A 94 -0.13 -0.62 -0.85
N MET A 95 0.50 -0.01 0.14
CA MET A 95 -0.17 0.34 1.41
C MET A 95 -1.24 1.43 1.24
N LYS A 96 -1.06 2.36 0.30
CA LYS A 96 -2.13 3.32 -0.06
C LYS A 96 -3.34 2.58 -0.60
N TYR A 97 -3.14 1.70 -1.60
CA TYR A 97 -4.19 0.89 -2.18
C TYR A 97 -4.96 0.09 -1.12
N ILE A 98 -4.26 -0.69 -0.29
CA ILE A 98 -4.89 -1.52 0.74
C ILE A 98 -5.71 -0.67 1.73
N LYS A 99 -5.18 0.47 2.18
CA LYS A 99 -5.89 1.38 3.08
C LYS A 99 -7.14 1.96 2.45
N MET A 100 -7.05 2.41 1.21
CA MET A 100 -8.17 2.97 0.46
C MET A 100 -9.27 1.92 0.27
N ALA A 101 -8.94 0.79 -0.35
CA ALA A 101 -9.89 -0.27 -0.65
C ALA A 101 -10.62 -0.76 0.62
N THR A 102 -9.87 -1.03 1.71
CA THR A 102 -10.48 -1.53 2.94
C THR A 102 -11.33 -0.48 3.66
N SER A 103 -10.92 0.79 3.65
CA SER A 103 -11.63 1.84 4.39
C SER A 103 -12.89 2.29 3.68
N PHE A 104 -12.84 2.48 2.37
CA PHE A 104 -14.01 2.91 1.60
C PHE A 104 -15.06 1.81 1.52
N ASN A 105 -14.68 0.58 1.18
CA ASN A 105 -15.64 -0.53 1.16
C ASN A 105 -16.32 -0.73 2.53
N PHE A 106 -15.56 -0.55 3.63
CA PHE A 106 -16.15 -0.62 4.97
C PHE A 106 -17.11 0.53 5.25
N GLY A 107 -16.75 1.76 4.84
CA GLY A 107 -17.60 2.95 4.97
C GLY A 107 -18.87 2.84 4.14
N GLU A 108 -18.76 2.41 2.89
CA GLU A 108 -19.88 2.22 1.97
C GLU A 108 -20.88 1.21 2.52
N VAL A 109 -20.43 0.05 2.98
CA VAL A 109 -21.30 -0.96 3.59
C VAL A 109 -22.05 -0.38 4.79
N LEU A 110 -21.40 0.40 5.65
CA LEU A 110 -22.05 1.06 6.78
C LEU A 110 -23.12 2.06 6.32
N SER A 111 -22.82 2.88 5.31
CA SER A 111 -23.72 3.87 4.76
C SER A 111 -24.96 3.22 4.15
N VAL A 112 -24.76 2.17 3.34
CA VAL A 112 -25.84 1.42 2.69
C VAL A 112 -26.75 0.74 3.72
N ILE A 113 -26.16 0.11 4.77
CA ILE A 113 -26.97 -0.52 5.85
C ILE A 113 -27.85 0.52 6.54
N VAL A 114 -27.29 1.65 6.96
CA VAL A 114 -28.07 2.69 7.65
C VAL A 114 -29.13 3.28 6.73
N ALA A 115 -28.79 3.59 5.49
CA ALA A 115 -29.74 4.12 4.52
C ALA A 115 -30.86 3.14 4.18
N SER A 116 -30.57 1.85 4.05
CA SER A 116 -31.58 0.82 3.76
C SER A 116 -32.62 0.62 4.90
N VAL A 117 -32.22 0.97 6.13
CA VAL A 117 -33.15 0.97 7.26
C VAL A 117 -33.99 2.25 7.30
N ALA A 118 -33.40 3.38 6.91
CA ALA A 118 -34.03 4.70 7.02
C ALA A 118 -34.90 5.07 5.81
N LEU A 119 -34.57 4.55 4.62
CA LEU A 119 -35.26 4.84 3.37
C LEU A 119 -36.27 3.71 3.01
N PRO A 120 -37.41 4.01 2.34
CA PRO A 120 -38.37 3.02 1.87
C PRO A 120 -37.89 2.28 0.59
N PHE A 121 -36.70 2.55 0.10
CA PHE A 121 -36.08 1.93 -1.08
C PHE A 121 -34.56 1.81 -0.86
N LEU A 122 -33.89 0.97 -1.65
CA LEU A 122 -32.43 0.87 -1.62
C LEU A 122 -31.81 2.18 -2.11
N PRO A 123 -30.81 2.72 -1.39
CA PRO A 123 -30.15 3.97 -1.76
C PRO A 123 -29.40 3.86 -3.10
N GLU A 124 -29.06 2.65 -3.49
CA GLU A 124 -28.36 2.33 -4.72
C GLU A 124 -28.77 0.96 -5.24
N THR A 125 -28.81 0.81 -6.56
CA THR A 125 -29.10 -0.47 -7.18
C THR A 125 -27.84 -1.37 -7.21
N PRO A 126 -27.99 -2.72 -7.24
CA PRO A 126 -26.84 -3.62 -7.32
C PRO A 126 -25.93 -3.36 -8.54
N ILE A 127 -26.50 -2.88 -9.64
CA ILE A 127 -25.71 -2.58 -10.84
C ILE A 127 -24.90 -1.28 -10.67
N GLN A 128 -25.44 -0.29 -9.96
CA GLN A 128 -24.72 0.94 -9.63
C GLN A 128 -23.55 0.64 -8.69
N LEU A 129 -23.75 -0.14 -7.63
CA LEU A 129 -22.68 -0.62 -6.74
C LEU A 129 -21.56 -1.32 -7.51
N LEU A 130 -21.93 -2.20 -8.45
CA LEU A 130 -20.92 -2.88 -9.28
C LEU A 130 -20.15 -1.91 -10.16
N VAL A 131 -20.84 -0.98 -10.83
CA VAL A 131 -20.21 0.00 -11.72
C VAL A 131 -19.34 0.97 -10.93
N GLU A 132 -19.80 1.44 -9.78
CA GLU A 132 -19.02 2.30 -8.88
C GLU A 132 -17.73 1.62 -8.43
N GLY A 133 -17.81 0.39 -7.95
CA GLY A 133 -16.65 -0.40 -7.56
C GLY A 133 -15.66 -0.55 -8.71
N LEU A 134 -16.12 -0.88 -9.92
CA LEU A 134 -15.25 -0.97 -11.10
C LEU A 134 -14.59 0.36 -11.47
N LEU A 135 -15.33 1.47 -11.46
CA LEU A 135 -14.78 2.80 -11.75
C LEU A 135 -13.72 3.19 -10.71
N TYR A 136 -13.99 2.91 -9.44
CA TYR A 136 -13.05 3.15 -8.36
C TYR A 136 -11.77 2.31 -8.51
N ASP A 137 -11.91 1.03 -8.82
CA ASP A 137 -10.78 0.12 -9.07
C ASP A 137 -9.93 0.59 -10.25
N PHE A 138 -10.56 1.05 -11.35
CA PHE A 138 -9.84 1.65 -12.48
C PHE A 138 -9.05 2.89 -12.07
N GLY A 139 -9.62 3.75 -11.21
CA GLY A 139 -8.89 4.87 -10.63
C GLY A 139 -7.64 4.43 -9.86
N GLN A 140 -7.76 3.38 -9.08
CA GLN A 140 -6.68 2.83 -8.25
C GLN A 140 -5.56 2.15 -9.04
N LEU A 141 -5.79 1.69 -10.28
CA LEU A 141 -4.76 1.13 -11.16
C LEU A 141 -3.60 2.11 -11.44
N THR A 142 -3.80 3.38 -11.20
CA THR A 142 -2.75 4.41 -11.36
C THR A 142 -1.88 4.60 -10.10
N LEU A 143 -2.27 4.05 -8.95
CA LEU A 143 -1.55 4.19 -7.69
C LEU A 143 -0.11 3.64 -7.69
N PRO A 144 0.22 2.54 -8.41
CA PRO A 144 1.61 2.08 -8.52
C PRO A 144 2.58 3.15 -9.02
N PHE A 145 2.11 4.09 -9.82
CA PHE A 145 2.91 5.19 -10.36
C PHE A 145 2.91 6.44 -9.47
N ASP A 146 2.16 6.42 -8.35
CA ASP A 146 2.02 7.61 -7.52
C ASP A 146 3.29 7.96 -6.75
N ASN A 147 3.43 9.25 -6.47
CA ASN A 147 4.53 9.78 -5.66
C ASN A 147 4.34 9.37 -4.19
N VAL A 148 5.41 8.86 -3.59
CA VAL A 148 5.46 8.53 -2.16
C VAL A 148 6.22 9.63 -1.42
N ASP A 149 5.69 10.05 -0.28
CA ASP A 149 6.31 11.09 0.55
C ASP A 149 7.74 10.66 0.96
N GLU A 150 8.71 11.58 0.88
CA GLU A 150 10.13 11.28 1.13
C GLU A 150 10.38 10.70 2.52
N GLU A 151 9.65 11.18 3.52
CA GLU A 151 9.75 10.70 4.90
C GLU A 151 9.33 9.23 5.03
N TYR A 152 8.49 8.75 4.12
CA TYR A 152 8.11 7.35 4.06
C TYR A 152 9.25 6.48 3.54
N LEU A 153 10.06 6.99 2.61
CA LEU A 153 11.17 6.27 1.98
C LEU A 153 12.41 6.17 2.89
N GLN A 154 12.56 7.06 3.87
CA GLN A 154 13.74 7.11 4.73
C GLN A 154 13.93 5.87 5.61
N LYS A 155 12.85 5.21 6.01
CA LYS A 155 12.88 4.06 6.92
C LYS A 155 12.11 2.88 6.34
N PRO A 156 12.61 1.65 6.52
CA PRO A 156 11.86 0.45 6.15
C PRO A 156 10.54 0.40 6.93
N ARG A 157 9.49 -0.04 6.26
CA ARG A 157 8.17 -0.23 6.83
C ARG A 157 7.75 -1.68 6.72
N THR A 158 6.99 -2.15 7.67
CA THR A 158 6.44 -3.50 7.68
C THR A 158 4.91 -3.46 7.64
N PHE A 159 4.32 -4.48 7.06
CA PHE A 159 2.87 -4.65 7.07
C PHE A 159 2.39 -4.93 8.50
N SER A 160 1.37 -4.20 8.94
CA SER A 160 0.77 -4.37 10.26
C SER A 160 -0.75 -4.41 10.14
N LEU A 161 -1.33 -5.59 10.34
CA LEU A 161 -2.79 -5.78 10.39
C LEU A 161 -3.45 -4.90 11.45
N LYS A 162 -2.81 -4.71 12.60
CA LYS A 162 -3.34 -3.85 13.67
C LYS A 162 -3.44 -2.39 13.20
N SER A 163 -2.41 -1.89 12.52
CA SER A 163 -2.41 -0.53 11.98
C SER A 163 -3.47 -0.36 10.90
N LEU A 164 -3.60 -1.33 9.99
CA LEU A 164 -4.61 -1.33 8.94
C LEU A 164 -6.02 -1.37 9.52
N LYS A 165 -6.28 -2.27 10.48
CA LYS A 165 -7.57 -2.36 11.16
C LYS A 165 -7.96 -1.05 11.85
N ASN A 166 -7.03 -0.44 12.58
CA ASN A 166 -7.29 0.84 13.25
C ASN A 166 -7.58 1.96 12.24
N PHE A 167 -6.86 1.98 11.12
CA PHE A 167 -7.10 2.94 10.04
C PHE A 167 -8.48 2.75 9.42
N MET A 168 -8.87 1.52 9.09
CA MET A 168 -10.18 1.17 8.54
C MET A 168 -11.32 1.54 9.50
N LEU A 169 -11.19 1.21 10.79
CA LEU A 169 -12.18 1.49 11.82
C LEU A 169 -12.32 2.99 12.13
N PHE A 170 -11.36 3.81 11.76
CA PHE A 170 -11.45 5.26 11.88
C PHE A 170 -11.98 5.90 10.59
N MET A 171 -11.35 5.59 9.45
CA MET A 171 -11.67 6.22 8.17
C MET A 171 -12.99 5.76 7.57
N GLY A 172 -13.36 4.48 7.76
CA GLY A 172 -14.64 3.96 7.27
C GLY A 172 -15.85 4.67 7.88
N PRO A 173 -16.01 4.69 9.22
CA PRO A 173 -17.11 5.45 9.84
C PRO A 173 -17.05 6.95 9.55
N LEU A 174 -15.85 7.53 9.39
CA LEU A 174 -15.71 8.94 9.00
C LEU A 174 -16.28 9.17 7.60
N SER A 175 -15.93 8.34 6.61
CA SER A 175 -16.50 8.38 5.27
C SER A 175 -18.03 8.21 5.33
N SER A 176 -18.51 7.18 6.01
CA SER A 176 -19.94 6.91 6.19
C SER A 176 -20.69 8.09 6.82
N ALA A 177 -20.07 8.84 7.75
CA ALA A 177 -20.70 10.03 8.32
C ALA A 177 -20.98 11.11 7.27
N PHE A 178 -20.06 11.34 6.33
CA PHE A 178 -20.29 12.25 5.20
C PHE A 178 -21.42 11.76 4.30
N ASP A 179 -21.43 10.46 4.02
CA ASP A 179 -22.48 9.82 3.23
C ASP A 179 -23.86 10.03 3.87
N LEU A 180 -23.97 9.79 5.18
CA LEU A 180 -25.21 9.98 5.93
C LEU A 180 -25.67 11.44 5.97
N ILE A 181 -24.74 12.39 5.99
CA ILE A 181 -25.07 13.82 5.87
C ILE A 181 -25.71 14.08 4.50
N VAL A 182 -25.15 13.55 3.43
CA VAL A 182 -25.71 13.71 2.08
C VAL A 182 -27.08 13.05 1.99
N PHE A 183 -27.26 11.84 2.52
CA PHE A 183 -28.59 11.20 2.61
C PHE A 183 -29.60 12.07 3.36
N ALA A 184 -29.21 12.60 4.51
CA ALA A 184 -30.07 13.48 5.27
C ALA A 184 -30.45 14.77 4.51
N CYS A 185 -29.49 15.36 3.80
CA CYS A 185 -29.75 16.51 2.95
C CYS A 185 -30.75 16.17 1.82
N LEU A 186 -30.53 15.10 1.11
CA LEU A 186 -31.40 14.67 0.02
C LEU A 186 -32.84 14.37 0.54
N TRP A 187 -32.92 13.67 1.66
CA TRP A 187 -34.21 13.23 2.21
C TRP A 187 -34.98 14.32 2.92
N PHE A 188 -34.34 15.11 3.80
CA PHE A 188 -35.02 16.08 4.66
C PHE A 188 -35.03 17.49 4.07
N VAL A 189 -33.90 17.95 3.45
CA VAL A 189 -33.81 19.32 2.94
C VAL A 189 -34.44 19.40 1.55
N PHE A 190 -33.97 18.57 0.63
CA PHE A 190 -34.47 18.56 -0.75
C PHE A 190 -35.78 17.79 -0.90
N LYS A 191 -36.19 17.03 0.13
CA LYS A 191 -37.42 16.22 0.16
C LYS A 191 -37.54 15.29 -1.03
N LEU A 192 -36.46 14.77 -1.48
CA LEU A 192 -36.39 13.89 -2.64
C LEU A 192 -37.01 12.54 -2.31
N ARG A 193 -38.08 12.18 -3.01
CA ARG A 193 -38.85 10.94 -2.77
C ARG A 193 -38.82 10.00 -3.97
N ASP A 194 -38.38 10.48 -5.12
CA ASP A 194 -38.18 9.66 -6.32
C ASP A 194 -36.95 8.78 -6.15
N PRO A 195 -37.10 7.45 -6.14
CA PRO A 195 -35.97 6.54 -5.99
C PRO A 195 -34.93 6.69 -7.10
N ALA A 196 -35.34 6.83 -8.36
CA ALA A 196 -34.44 6.89 -9.49
C ALA A 196 -33.53 8.13 -9.43
N LEU A 197 -34.13 9.29 -9.11
CA LEU A 197 -33.37 10.53 -8.97
C LEU A 197 -32.46 10.50 -7.76
N PHE A 198 -32.93 9.93 -6.62
CA PHE A 198 -32.12 9.78 -5.42
C PHE A 198 -30.87 8.93 -5.69
N GLN A 199 -31.07 7.74 -6.28
CA GLN A 199 -30.01 6.82 -6.64
C GLN A 199 -29.01 7.42 -7.64
N THR A 200 -29.47 8.20 -8.61
CA THR A 200 -28.61 8.87 -9.59
C THR A 200 -27.71 9.92 -8.93
N ILE A 201 -28.28 10.75 -8.06
CA ILE A 201 -27.52 11.79 -7.35
C ILE A 201 -26.52 11.13 -6.38
N TRP A 202 -26.98 10.11 -5.67
CA TRP A 202 -26.11 9.36 -4.75
C TRP A 202 -24.93 8.73 -5.49
N PHE A 203 -25.18 7.97 -6.54
CA PHE A 203 -24.16 7.34 -7.38
C PHE A 203 -23.11 8.35 -7.90
N THR A 204 -23.56 9.51 -8.40
CA THR A 204 -22.65 10.57 -8.87
C THR A 204 -21.80 11.13 -7.73
N TYR A 205 -22.43 11.38 -6.56
CA TYR A 205 -21.74 11.87 -5.37
C TYR A 205 -20.70 10.86 -4.90
N SER A 206 -21.04 9.60 -4.82
CA SER A 206 -20.19 8.54 -4.31
C SER A 206 -18.90 8.39 -5.16
N ILE A 207 -19.04 8.37 -6.49
CA ILE A 207 -17.88 8.34 -7.40
C ILE A 207 -16.94 9.52 -7.12
N VAL A 208 -17.47 10.75 -7.08
CA VAL A 208 -16.65 11.96 -6.86
C VAL A 208 -16.01 11.94 -5.48
N SER A 209 -16.76 11.55 -4.44
CA SER A 209 -16.29 11.45 -3.06
C SER A 209 -15.16 10.44 -2.92
N ASN A 210 -15.31 9.25 -3.49
CA ASN A 210 -14.31 8.20 -3.47
C ASN A 210 -13.02 8.62 -4.19
N LEU A 211 -13.12 9.27 -5.35
CA LEU A 211 -11.96 9.79 -6.08
C LEU A 211 -11.25 10.91 -5.31
N LEU A 212 -11.98 11.83 -4.68
CA LEU A 212 -11.39 12.86 -3.81
C LEU A 212 -10.74 12.22 -2.58
N GLY A 213 -11.40 11.25 -1.96
CA GLY A 213 -10.89 10.49 -0.83
C GLY A 213 -9.57 9.77 -1.14
N MET A 214 -9.40 9.28 -2.37
CA MET A 214 -8.13 8.72 -2.84
C MET A 214 -7.00 9.77 -2.71
N HIS A 215 -7.21 11.01 -3.09
CA HIS A 215 -6.21 12.07 -2.96
C HIS A 215 -5.90 12.44 -1.50
N ILE A 216 -6.85 12.26 -0.59
CA ILE A 216 -6.66 12.50 0.85
C ILE A 216 -5.84 11.38 1.49
N ILE A 217 -6.19 10.12 1.23
CA ILE A 217 -5.58 8.95 1.88
C ILE A 217 -4.16 8.67 1.38
N ARG A 218 -3.82 9.08 0.13
CA ARG A 218 -2.53 8.79 -0.49
C ARG A 218 -1.31 9.40 0.21
N THR A 219 -1.50 10.43 1.03
CA THR A 219 -0.42 11.17 1.67
C THR A 219 -0.75 11.51 3.12
N ALA A 220 0.27 11.65 3.95
CA ALA A 220 0.13 12.21 5.30
C ALA A 220 0.22 13.75 5.35
N LYS A 221 0.56 14.38 4.21
CA LYS A 221 0.66 15.82 4.03
C LYS A 221 -0.66 16.41 3.54
N ILE A 222 -0.75 17.73 3.44
CA ILE A 222 -1.93 18.39 2.87
C ILE A 222 -1.98 18.08 1.36
N PRO A 223 -3.03 17.37 0.89
CA PRO A 223 -3.19 17.04 -0.53
C PRO A 223 -3.22 18.30 -1.39
N PHE A 224 -2.75 18.21 -2.63
CA PHE A 224 -2.70 19.27 -3.64
C PHE A 224 -1.77 20.46 -3.30
N ILE A 225 -1.43 20.68 -2.03
CA ILE A 225 -0.58 21.80 -1.60
C ILE A 225 0.83 21.31 -1.26
N GLN A 226 0.95 20.33 -0.36
CA GLN A 226 2.24 19.83 0.13
C GLN A 226 2.66 18.51 -0.53
N SER A 227 1.70 17.75 -1.05
CA SER A 227 1.95 16.49 -1.75
C SER A 227 1.14 16.44 -3.03
N HIS A 228 1.84 16.37 -4.15
CA HIS A 228 1.25 16.26 -5.47
C HIS A 228 1.21 14.80 -5.91
N ALA A 229 0.06 14.36 -6.39
CA ALA A 229 -0.07 13.05 -7.01
C ALA A 229 0.71 12.99 -8.33
N HIS A 230 1.03 11.79 -8.77
CA HIS A 230 1.56 11.61 -10.12
C HIS A 230 0.51 11.99 -11.17
N LYS A 231 0.96 12.47 -12.34
CA LYS A 231 0.07 12.94 -13.42
C LYS A 231 -0.97 11.90 -13.83
N MET A 232 -0.63 10.62 -13.81
CA MET A 232 -1.56 9.53 -14.14
C MET A 232 -2.73 9.44 -13.14
N VAL A 233 -2.47 9.67 -11.85
CA VAL A 233 -3.52 9.67 -10.81
C VAL A 233 -4.47 10.85 -10.98
N TYR A 234 -3.96 12.03 -11.31
CA TYR A 234 -4.82 13.18 -11.65
C TYR A 234 -5.65 12.93 -12.89
N PHE A 235 -5.01 12.43 -13.95
CA PHE A 235 -5.70 12.17 -15.22
C PHE A 235 -6.82 11.13 -15.04
N SER A 236 -6.55 10.01 -14.35
CA SER A 236 -7.58 8.99 -14.10
C SER A 236 -8.74 9.54 -13.27
N SER A 237 -8.46 10.32 -12.21
CA SER A 237 -9.50 10.92 -11.39
C SER A 237 -10.39 11.87 -12.19
N ILE A 238 -9.81 12.69 -13.04
CA ILE A 238 -10.59 13.62 -13.90
C ILE A 238 -11.40 12.84 -14.94
N ALA A 239 -10.76 11.86 -15.60
CA ALA A 239 -11.44 11.06 -16.63
C ALA A 239 -12.63 10.25 -16.10
N LEU A 240 -12.58 9.85 -14.84
CA LEU A 240 -13.68 9.10 -14.20
C LEU A 240 -14.78 10.00 -13.63
N CYS A 241 -14.54 11.32 -13.53
CA CYS A 241 -15.54 12.31 -13.13
C CYS A 241 -16.35 12.88 -14.32
N ILE A 242 -15.95 12.61 -15.57
CA ILE A 242 -16.58 13.08 -16.80
C ILE A 242 -17.45 11.98 -17.40
#